data_422781441ab4cc31d6aac5a6f09e5ae4
#
_entry.id   422781441ab4cc31d6aac5a6f09e5ae4
#
_cell.length_a   1.000
_cell.length_b   1.000
_cell.length_c   1.000
_cell.angle_alpha   90.00
_cell.angle_beta   90.00
_cell.angle_gamma   90.00
#
_symmetry.space_group_name_H-M   'P 1'
#
loop_
_entity.id
_entity.type
_entity.pdbx_description
1 polymer ?
#
loop_
_entity_poly.entity_id
_entity_poly.type
_entity_poly.pdbx_seq_one_letter_code
_entity_poly.pdbx_strand_id
1 'polypeptide(L)'
;MYMISSPAVRTLLLLVMSIPLLSCTQAPKRISYFVEDPLQFAEVLWPDLPEVPRYRYAGQLLGEENFVEPEGKEPGALVKAWKWIAGIGREEEVPDRSLVRPQSGMVSGSRIYVTDVGRGAVFVFDKASGGLLIWDQADRGSGFVSPIGITAGKDGSVLVADSELHRIVQLSAEGKALGSFGMDILKRPTGIARDAANGRIYVVDTREHNIKLFNDDGSMIDIIGQRGDGPGEFNAPTHIALENNRLYVTDTLNARVQVLDLEGEPLSTIGKRGLYLGNLTRPKGVTVDDDDNIYVVESYYDHLLVFDGQGEFLLPIGGTGNQVGQFYLPSGVWNDSMGRVYVADMYNGRVMIIQFLGG
;
A
#
# COMPACT_ATOMS: atom_id res chain seq x y z
N MET A 1 -97.35 5.21 -0.38
CA MET A 1 -96.69 4.54 0.75
C MET A 1 -95.67 3.53 0.23
N TYR A 2 -94.53 4.01 -0.09
CA TYR A 2 -93.28 3.20 -0.25
C TYR A 2 -92.15 4.19 -0.35
N MET A 3 -91.29 4.19 0.64
CA MET A 3 -90.00 4.90 0.69
C MET A 3 -88.98 4.09 -0.11
N ILE A 4 -88.28 4.75 -1.02
CA ILE A 4 -87.14 4.22 -1.71
C ILE A 4 -85.89 5.01 -1.20
N SER A 5 -85.08 4.40 -0.43
CA SER A 5 -83.78 4.95 0.00
C SER A 5 -82.72 4.68 -1.08
N SER A 6 -82.06 5.72 -1.51
CA SER A 6 -80.90 5.62 -2.41
C SER A 6 -79.60 5.48 -1.59
N PRO A 7 -78.67 4.57 -1.89
CA PRO A 7 -77.38 4.57 -1.29
C PRO A 7 -76.39 5.41 -2.07
N ALA A 8 -75.82 6.41 -1.40
CA ALA A 8 -74.74 7.20 -1.93
C ALA A 8 -73.45 6.37 -2.03
N VAL A 9 -73.02 6.12 -3.25
CA VAL A 9 -71.68 5.50 -3.54
C VAL A 9 -70.60 6.55 -3.29
N ARG A 10 -69.84 6.38 -2.20
CA ARG A 10 -68.61 7.15 -1.99
C ARG A 10 -67.49 6.50 -2.79
N THR A 11 -67.15 7.08 -3.93
CA THR A 11 -65.98 6.73 -4.71
C THR A 11 -64.77 7.35 -4.03
N LEU A 12 -63.98 6.52 -3.33
CA LEU A 12 -62.68 6.90 -2.77
C LEU A 12 -61.64 6.86 -3.90
N LEU A 13 -61.23 8.04 -4.41
CA LEU A 13 -60.15 8.16 -5.36
C LEU A 13 -58.80 7.94 -4.62
N LEU A 14 -58.28 6.75 -4.76
CA LEU A 14 -56.89 6.45 -4.35
C LEU A 14 -55.95 7.07 -5.39
N LEU A 15 -55.43 8.24 -5.07
CA LEU A 15 -54.33 8.86 -5.81
C LEU A 15 -53.04 8.08 -5.49
N VAL A 16 -52.73 7.08 -6.31
CA VAL A 16 -51.42 6.42 -6.26
C VAL A 16 -50.42 7.42 -6.82
N MET A 17 -49.77 8.19 -5.94
CA MET A 17 -48.55 8.93 -6.28
C MET A 17 -47.47 7.92 -6.62
N SER A 18 -47.24 7.65 -7.90
CA SER A 18 -46.04 7.01 -8.40
C SER A 18 -44.88 7.98 -8.18
N ILE A 19 -44.22 7.83 -7.03
CA ILE A 19 -42.91 8.47 -6.79
C ILE A 19 -41.94 7.76 -7.73
N PRO A 20 -41.38 8.43 -8.74
CA PRO A 20 -40.28 7.85 -9.48
C PRO A 20 -39.15 7.63 -8.48
N LEU A 21 -38.78 6.38 -8.24
CA LEU A 21 -37.51 6.02 -7.60
C LEU A 21 -36.40 6.53 -8.54
N LEU A 22 -36.11 7.82 -8.45
CA LEU A 22 -34.86 8.35 -8.93
C LEU A 22 -33.80 7.68 -8.09
N SER A 23 -33.27 6.58 -8.61
CA SER A 23 -31.99 6.04 -8.18
C SER A 23 -30.98 7.17 -8.39
N CYS A 24 -30.74 7.95 -7.35
CA CYS A 24 -29.58 8.82 -7.29
C CYS A 24 -28.36 7.91 -7.28
N THR A 25 -27.86 7.56 -8.45
CA THR A 25 -26.52 7.06 -8.57
C THR A 25 -25.62 8.20 -8.15
N GLN A 26 -25.16 8.14 -6.90
CA GLN A 26 -24.18 9.07 -6.37
C GLN A 26 -22.93 8.91 -7.24
N ALA A 27 -22.41 10.00 -7.78
CA ALA A 27 -21.18 9.94 -8.56
C ALA A 27 -20.07 9.37 -7.66
N PRO A 28 -19.20 8.48 -8.16
CA PRO A 28 -18.13 7.92 -7.36
C PRO A 28 -17.25 9.04 -6.81
N LYS A 29 -16.84 8.90 -5.55
CA LYS A 29 -15.87 9.79 -4.92
C LYS A 29 -14.57 9.77 -5.72
N ARG A 30 -13.78 10.82 -5.63
CA ARG A 30 -12.45 10.89 -6.22
C ARG A 30 -11.41 10.69 -5.15
N ILE A 31 -10.33 10.00 -5.48
CA ILE A 31 -9.17 9.97 -4.61
C ILE A 31 -8.46 11.32 -4.67
N SER A 32 -8.20 11.91 -3.50
CA SER A 32 -7.33 13.07 -3.33
C SER A 32 -6.10 12.63 -2.55
N TYR A 33 -4.94 12.91 -3.07
CA TYR A 33 -3.68 12.69 -2.36
C TYR A 33 -3.33 13.87 -1.43
N PHE A 34 -4.01 15.00 -1.61
CA PHE A 34 -3.89 16.18 -0.74
C PHE A 34 -5.15 16.24 0.13
N VAL A 35 -5.03 15.81 1.38
CA VAL A 35 -6.12 15.83 2.36
C VAL A 35 -6.23 17.21 3.00
N GLU A 36 -5.12 17.96 3.02
CA GLU A 36 -5.05 19.35 3.43
C GLU A 36 -4.93 20.29 2.22
N ASP A 37 -5.01 21.61 2.45
CA ASP A 37 -4.95 22.61 1.37
C ASP A 37 -3.66 22.45 0.55
N PRO A 38 -3.75 22.14 -0.75
CA PRO A 38 -2.59 21.98 -1.62
C PRO A 38 -1.68 23.23 -1.67
N LEU A 39 -2.23 24.41 -1.41
CA LEU A 39 -1.47 25.66 -1.43
C LEU A 39 -0.50 25.81 -0.25
N GLN A 40 -0.70 25.05 0.83
CA GLN A 40 0.23 25.04 1.98
C GLN A 40 1.50 24.23 1.70
N PHE A 41 1.46 23.32 0.70
CA PHE A 41 2.56 22.40 0.38
C PHE A 41 3.12 22.64 -1.01
N ALA A 42 2.95 23.85 -1.53
CA ALA A 42 3.08 24.16 -2.95
C ALA A 42 4.43 23.74 -3.57
N GLU A 43 5.49 23.51 -2.79
CA GLU A 43 6.80 23.20 -3.40
C GLU A 43 7.78 22.51 -2.46
N VAL A 44 7.43 21.33 -1.92
CA VAL A 44 8.46 20.48 -1.31
C VAL A 44 9.15 19.72 -2.42
N LEU A 45 10.39 20.12 -2.71
CA LEU A 45 11.21 19.66 -3.81
C LEU A 45 12.51 19.02 -3.31
N TRP A 46 13.07 18.09 -4.07
CA TRP A 46 14.38 17.48 -3.80
C TRP A 46 15.22 17.38 -5.08
N PRO A 47 16.47 17.87 -5.08
CA PRO A 47 17.01 18.79 -4.07
C PRO A 47 16.22 20.09 -3.97
N ASP A 48 16.44 20.84 -2.88
CA ASP A 48 15.88 22.17 -2.70
C ASP A 48 16.49 23.17 -3.71
N LEU A 49 15.72 24.21 -4.04
CA LEU A 49 16.25 25.31 -4.85
C LEU A 49 17.47 25.96 -4.14
N PRO A 50 18.50 26.40 -4.86
CA PRO A 50 18.56 26.66 -6.31
C PRO A 50 19.00 25.46 -7.18
N GLU A 51 19.19 24.28 -6.62
CA GLU A 51 19.49 23.11 -7.42
C GLU A 51 18.30 22.70 -8.30
N VAL A 52 18.54 21.95 -9.38
CA VAL A 52 17.47 21.48 -10.26
C VAL A 52 16.70 20.36 -9.55
N PRO A 53 15.42 20.56 -9.21
CA PRO A 53 14.65 19.53 -8.54
C PRO A 53 14.46 18.30 -9.43
N ARG A 54 14.68 17.13 -8.85
CA ARG A 54 14.42 15.83 -9.51
C ARG A 54 13.18 15.13 -8.96
N TYR A 55 12.75 15.52 -7.78
CA TYR A 55 11.58 14.97 -7.10
C TYR A 55 10.74 16.08 -6.51
N ARG A 56 9.44 15.81 -6.39
CA ARG A 56 8.52 16.66 -5.67
C ARG A 56 7.57 15.83 -4.79
N TYR A 57 7.09 16.44 -3.73
CA TYR A 57 5.97 15.89 -2.98
C TYR A 57 4.71 15.85 -3.86
N ALA A 58 4.03 14.70 -3.89
CA ALA A 58 2.85 14.47 -4.72
C ALA A 58 1.61 14.11 -3.89
N GLY A 59 1.72 14.15 -2.56
CA GLY A 59 0.61 13.88 -1.65
C GLY A 59 0.85 12.74 -0.68
N GLN A 60 -0.23 12.29 -0.03
CA GLN A 60 -0.19 11.21 0.95
C GLN A 60 -1.48 10.40 0.96
N LEU A 61 -1.38 9.15 1.44
CA LEU A 61 -2.52 8.30 1.77
C LEU A 61 -2.60 8.17 3.29
N LEU A 62 -3.77 8.44 3.83
CA LEU A 62 -4.07 8.38 5.25
C LEU A 62 -5.16 7.34 5.54
N GLY A 63 -6.17 7.25 4.68
CA GLY A 63 -7.28 6.35 4.85
C GLY A 63 -8.50 6.75 4.04
N GLU A 64 -9.69 6.65 4.62
CA GLU A 64 -10.95 6.99 3.96
C GLU A 64 -11.06 8.47 3.61
N GLU A 65 -10.40 9.35 4.35
CA GLU A 65 -10.34 10.79 4.10
C GLU A 65 -9.71 11.18 2.76
N ASN A 66 -8.97 10.27 2.13
CA ASN A 66 -8.48 10.46 0.77
C ASN A 66 -9.60 10.44 -0.29
N PHE A 67 -10.81 10.01 0.05
CA PHE A 67 -11.93 9.93 -0.89
C PHE A 67 -12.89 11.09 -0.68
N VAL A 68 -12.78 12.09 -1.56
CA VAL A 68 -13.59 13.32 -1.52
C VAL A 68 -14.75 13.26 -2.49
N GLU A 69 -15.88 13.87 -2.08
CA GLU A 69 -17.02 14.05 -2.97
C GLU A 69 -16.64 14.95 -4.14
N PRO A 70 -17.15 14.68 -5.37
CA PRO A 70 -16.96 15.58 -6.50
C PRO A 70 -17.50 16.96 -6.17
N GLU A 71 -16.75 18.01 -6.44
CA GLU A 71 -17.18 19.40 -6.24
C GLU A 71 -18.53 19.67 -6.93
N GLY A 72 -19.51 20.22 -6.21
CA GLY A 72 -20.73 20.76 -6.79
C GLY A 72 -22.06 20.20 -6.30
N LYS A 73 -22.12 19.30 -5.33
CA LYS A 73 -23.38 18.84 -4.74
C LYS A 73 -23.36 18.82 -3.22
N GLU A 74 -23.34 19.98 -2.61
CA GLU A 74 -23.88 20.02 -1.25
C GLU A 74 -25.36 19.56 -1.31
N PRO A 75 -25.79 18.61 -0.48
CA PRO A 75 -27.19 18.23 -0.42
C PRO A 75 -28.01 19.49 -0.12
N GLY A 76 -29.00 19.80 -0.99
CA GLY A 76 -29.80 20.98 -0.85
C GLY A 76 -30.39 21.09 0.55
N ALA A 77 -30.67 22.32 1.00
CA ALA A 77 -31.17 22.60 2.34
C ALA A 77 -32.38 21.72 2.76
N LEU A 78 -33.20 21.33 1.80
CA LEU A 78 -34.35 20.42 1.99
C LEU A 78 -33.91 19.00 2.34
N VAL A 79 -32.83 18.49 1.78
CA VAL A 79 -32.28 17.14 2.09
C VAL A 79 -31.61 17.18 3.46
N LYS A 80 -30.89 18.25 3.82
CA LYS A 80 -30.32 18.47 5.15
C LYS A 80 -31.44 18.52 6.21
N ALA A 81 -32.54 19.25 5.94
CA ALA A 81 -33.67 19.33 6.84
C ALA A 81 -34.39 17.97 6.98
N TRP A 82 -34.55 17.22 5.90
CA TRP A 82 -35.17 15.89 5.92
C TRP A 82 -34.33 14.87 6.71
N LYS A 83 -33.01 14.86 6.53
CA LYS A 83 -32.09 14.03 7.32
C LYS A 83 -32.17 14.35 8.81
N TRP A 84 -32.28 15.63 9.15
CA TRP A 84 -32.42 16.07 10.54
C TRP A 84 -33.76 15.64 11.15
N ILE A 85 -34.89 15.78 10.42
CA ILE A 85 -36.23 15.36 10.86
C ILE A 85 -36.34 13.85 10.96
N ALA A 86 -35.70 13.09 10.05
CA ALA A 86 -35.70 11.63 10.05
C ALA A 86 -34.75 11.01 11.10
N GLY A 87 -34.03 11.85 11.88
CA GLY A 87 -33.04 11.37 12.84
C GLY A 87 -31.81 10.70 12.22
N ILE A 88 -31.61 10.86 10.90
CA ILE A 88 -30.47 10.32 10.11
C ILE A 88 -29.24 11.24 10.21
N GLY A 89 -29.15 12.03 11.23
CA GLY A 89 -28.07 13.01 11.44
C GLY A 89 -27.37 12.86 12.80
N ARG A 90 -27.58 11.74 13.50
CA ARG A 90 -26.65 11.39 14.57
C ARG A 90 -25.38 10.91 13.89
N GLU A 91 -24.28 11.59 14.17
CA GLU A 91 -22.95 11.08 13.91
C GLU A 91 -22.87 9.73 14.65
N GLU A 92 -23.18 8.63 13.95
CA GLU A 92 -22.63 7.34 14.35
C GLU A 92 -21.12 7.56 14.32
N GLU A 93 -20.43 7.23 15.39
CA GLU A 93 -18.95 7.22 15.39
C GLU A 93 -18.53 6.37 14.19
N VAL A 94 -18.19 7.04 13.09
CA VAL A 94 -17.66 6.35 11.91
C VAL A 94 -16.37 5.67 12.37
N PRO A 95 -16.27 4.35 12.27
CA PRO A 95 -15.04 3.67 12.68
C PRO A 95 -13.84 4.34 12.01
N ASP A 96 -12.82 4.64 12.80
CA ASP A 96 -11.57 5.19 12.28
C ASP A 96 -10.97 4.23 11.25
N ARG A 97 -11.00 4.63 9.99
CA ARG A 97 -10.52 3.87 8.83
C ARG A 97 -9.23 4.48 8.28
N SER A 98 -8.38 4.96 9.16
CA SER A 98 -7.06 5.48 8.84
C SER A 98 -5.97 4.41 9.00
N LEU A 99 -4.86 4.61 8.31
CA LEU A 99 -3.62 3.86 8.50
C LEU A 99 -3.05 4.14 9.90
N VAL A 100 -2.43 3.13 10.50
CA VAL A 100 -1.82 3.23 11.84
C VAL A 100 -0.33 2.92 11.80
N ARG A 101 0.04 1.81 11.17
CA ARG A 101 1.44 1.39 10.99
C ARG A 101 1.61 0.69 9.64
N PRO A 102 1.57 1.45 8.53
CA PRO A 102 1.78 0.89 7.19
C PRO A 102 3.18 0.29 7.08
N GLN A 103 3.30 -0.85 6.39
CA GLN A 103 4.56 -1.56 6.24
C GLN A 103 5.08 -1.59 4.81
N SER A 104 4.24 -1.95 3.86
CA SER A 104 4.59 -2.10 2.47
C SER A 104 3.36 -1.90 1.60
N GLY A 105 3.54 -1.86 0.30
CA GLY A 105 2.43 -1.74 -0.63
C GLY A 105 2.79 -2.14 -2.05
N MET A 106 1.80 -2.04 -2.91
CA MET A 106 1.94 -2.20 -4.36
C MET A 106 0.87 -1.41 -5.09
N VAL A 107 1.11 -1.12 -6.35
CA VAL A 107 0.10 -0.58 -7.27
C VAL A 107 -0.24 -1.65 -8.31
N SER A 108 -1.52 -1.91 -8.51
CA SER A 108 -1.98 -2.82 -9.55
C SER A 108 -3.26 -2.26 -10.19
N GLY A 109 -3.18 -1.91 -11.45
CA GLY A 109 -4.29 -1.28 -12.18
C GLY A 109 -4.74 0.03 -11.51
N SER A 110 -6.02 0.09 -11.15
CA SER A 110 -6.62 1.26 -10.48
C SER A 110 -6.42 1.26 -8.96
N ARG A 111 -5.79 0.25 -8.38
CA ARG A 111 -5.73 0.04 -6.93
C ARG A 111 -4.34 0.25 -6.37
N ILE A 112 -4.28 0.90 -5.20
CA ILE A 112 -3.09 0.99 -4.37
C ILE A 112 -3.37 0.15 -3.13
N TYR A 113 -2.51 -0.82 -2.87
CA TYR A 113 -2.60 -1.74 -1.73
C TYR A 113 -1.56 -1.35 -0.69
N VAL A 114 -1.93 -1.33 0.58
CA VAL A 114 -1.05 -1.01 1.70
C VAL A 114 -1.29 -2.01 2.82
N THR A 115 -0.25 -2.72 3.23
CA THR A 115 -0.30 -3.57 4.43
C THR A 115 -0.14 -2.71 5.67
N ASP A 116 -0.98 -2.93 6.68
CA ASP A 116 -0.93 -2.20 7.95
C ASP A 116 -0.95 -3.16 9.15
N VAL A 117 0.18 -3.27 9.84
CA VAL A 117 0.30 -4.15 11.02
C VAL A 117 -0.41 -3.58 12.25
N GLY A 118 -0.66 -2.26 12.30
CA GLY A 118 -1.42 -1.63 13.38
C GLY A 118 -2.89 -1.97 13.32
N ARG A 119 -3.40 -2.23 12.12
CA ARG A 119 -4.78 -2.65 11.86
C ARG A 119 -4.92 -4.16 11.66
N GLY A 120 -3.82 -4.89 11.41
CA GLY A 120 -3.88 -6.30 10.99
C GLY A 120 -4.66 -6.44 9.69
N ALA A 121 -4.40 -5.62 8.69
CA ALA A 121 -5.20 -5.55 7.48
C ALA A 121 -4.42 -5.09 6.26
N VAL A 122 -5.02 -5.28 5.09
CA VAL A 122 -4.62 -4.66 3.83
C VAL A 122 -5.62 -3.58 3.47
N PHE A 123 -5.16 -2.34 3.34
CA PHE A 123 -5.92 -1.20 2.86
C PHE A 123 -5.85 -1.15 1.34
N VAL A 124 -6.99 -1.04 0.68
CA VAL A 124 -7.07 -0.99 -0.79
C VAL A 124 -7.76 0.31 -1.21
N PHE A 125 -6.96 1.24 -1.69
CA PHE A 125 -7.43 2.51 -2.24
C PHE A 125 -7.83 2.29 -3.70
N ASP A 126 -9.12 2.10 -3.96
CA ASP A 126 -9.63 1.82 -5.30
C ASP A 126 -10.05 3.11 -6.01
N LYS A 127 -9.23 3.56 -6.94
CA LYS A 127 -9.46 4.78 -7.73
C LYS A 127 -10.65 4.66 -8.68
N ALA A 128 -10.98 3.45 -9.12
CA ALA A 128 -12.08 3.22 -10.06
C ALA A 128 -13.45 3.29 -9.38
N SER A 129 -13.59 2.69 -8.19
CA SER A 129 -14.83 2.76 -7.40
C SER A 129 -14.93 4.05 -6.58
N GLY A 130 -13.81 4.75 -6.36
CA GLY A 130 -13.75 5.93 -5.49
C GLY A 130 -13.99 5.58 -4.02
N GLY A 131 -13.38 4.50 -3.52
CA GLY A 131 -13.57 4.06 -2.16
C GLY A 131 -12.40 3.29 -1.57
N LEU A 132 -12.40 3.20 -0.23
CA LEU A 132 -11.47 2.43 0.54
C LEU A 132 -12.07 1.07 0.90
N LEU A 133 -11.37 -0.01 0.55
CA LEU A 133 -11.65 -1.36 1.02
C LEU A 133 -10.61 -1.73 2.09
N ILE A 134 -11.02 -2.44 3.13
CA ILE A 134 -10.13 -2.94 4.17
C ILE A 134 -10.32 -4.45 4.24
N TRP A 135 -9.24 -5.19 3.98
CA TRP A 135 -9.22 -6.64 3.99
C TRP A 135 -8.50 -7.12 5.25
N ASP A 136 -9.23 -7.60 6.22
CA ASP A 136 -8.74 -8.03 7.52
C ASP A 136 -8.73 -9.55 7.71
N GLN A 137 -9.29 -10.32 6.76
CA GLN A 137 -9.40 -11.77 6.85
C GLN A 137 -8.23 -12.46 6.14
N ALA A 138 -7.45 -13.23 6.89
CA ALA A 138 -6.37 -14.07 6.36
C ALA A 138 -6.89 -15.47 5.93
N ASP A 139 -7.96 -15.96 6.55
CA ASP A 139 -8.68 -17.17 6.17
C ASP A 139 -10.15 -17.15 6.65
N ARG A 140 -10.85 -18.29 6.57
CA ARG A 140 -12.27 -18.42 6.97
C ARG A 140 -12.44 -18.41 8.49
N GLY A 141 -12.08 -17.35 9.16
CA GLY A 141 -12.34 -17.21 10.60
C GLY A 141 -11.18 -16.68 11.41
N SER A 142 -10.05 -16.38 10.75
CA SER A 142 -8.95 -15.67 11.38
C SER A 142 -8.51 -14.48 10.54
N GLY A 143 -8.21 -13.37 11.22
CA GLY A 143 -7.66 -12.16 10.63
C GLY A 143 -6.16 -12.26 10.41
N PHE A 144 -5.62 -11.24 9.73
CA PHE A 144 -4.20 -10.98 9.70
C PHE A 144 -3.68 -10.60 11.09
N VAL A 145 -2.43 -10.96 11.38
CA VAL A 145 -1.75 -10.61 12.62
C VAL A 145 -0.64 -9.60 12.36
N SER A 146 0.22 -9.90 11.42
CA SER A 146 1.34 -9.02 11.06
C SER A 146 1.60 -9.06 9.55
N PRO A 147 0.69 -8.48 8.73
CA PRO A 147 0.87 -8.42 7.29
C PRO A 147 1.98 -7.41 6.96
N ILE A 148 3.06 -7.88 6.32
CA ILE A 148 4.23 -7.07 5.99
C ILE A 148 4.36 -6.89 4.48
N GLY A 149 4.85 -7.91 3.77
CA GLY A 149 5.06 -7.85 2.34
C GLY A 149 3.78 -8.13 1.55
N ILE A 150 3.67 -7.52 0.38
CA ILE A 150 2.53 -7.70 -0.52
C ILE A 150 3.02 -7.68 -1.97
N THR A 151 2.48 -8.55 -2.80
CA THR A 151 2.74 -8.58 -4.24
C THR A 151 1.53 -9.11 -5.02
N ALA A 152 1.49 -8.78 -6.32
CA ALA A 152 0.48 -9.35 -7.21
C ALA A 152 0.72 -10.84 -7.40
N GLY A 153 -0.31 -11.65 -7.21
CA GLY A 153 -0.31 -13.07 -7.48
C GLY A 153 -0.75 -13.39 -8.92
N LYS A 154 -0.93 -14.68 -9.20
CA LYS A 154 -1.45 -15.16 -10.47
C LYS A 154 -2.94 -14.83 -10.60
N ASP A 155 -3.39 -14.58 -11.83
CA ASP A 155 -4.81 -14.39 -12.19
C ASP A 155 -5.53 -13.27 -11.39
N GLY A 156 -4.79 -12.19 -11.08
CA GLY A 156 -5.31 -11.04 -10.34
C GLY A 156 -5.46 -11.27 -8.83
N SER A 157 -4.95 -12.39 -8.31
CA SER A 157 -4.86 -12.61 -6.88
C SER A 157 -3.80 -11.71 -6.22
N VAL A 158 -3.83 -11.62 -4.91
CA VAL A 158 -2.90 -10.84 -4.09
C VAL A 158 -2.26 -11.77 -3.08
N LEU A 159 -0.94 -11.70 -2.96
CA LEU A 159 -0.15 -12.46 -2.01
C LEU A 159 0.32 -11.55 -0.88
N VAL A 160 0.09 -11.95 0.36
CA VAL A 160 0.46 -11.19 1.56
C VAL A 160 1.30 -12.07 2.48
N ALA A 161 2.50 -11.61 2.81
CA ALA A 161 3.35 -12.26 3.80
C ALA A 161 2.93 -11.80 5.20
N ASP A 162 2.42 -12.73 6.00
CA ASP A 162 2.12 -12.47 7.42
C ASP A 162 3.21 -13.11 8.30
N SER A 163 3.98 -12.25 8.95
CA SER A 163 5.14 -12.65 9.74
C SER A 163 4.80 -13.48 10.98
N GLU A 164 3.66 -13.22 11.62
CA GLU A 164 3.25 -13.91 12.84
C GLU A 164 2.37 -15.14 12.54
N LEU A 165 1.69 -15.17 11.39
CA LEU A 165 1.02 -16.37 10.90
C LEU A 165 1.99 -17.34 10.22
N HIS A 166 3.25 -16.94 9.99
CA HIS A 166 4.30 -17.75 9.38
C HIS A 166 3.92 -18.33 8.01
N ARG A 167 3.20 -17.57 7.20
CA ARG A 167 2.68 -18.04 5.91
C ARG A 167 2.46 -16.89 4.92
N ILE A 168 2.31 -17.26 3.67
CA ILE A 168 1.80 -16.38 2.64
C ILE A 168 0.32 -16.63 2.47
N VAL A 169 -0.48 -15.58 2.63
CA VAL A 169 -1.93 -15.60 2.41
C VAL A 169 -2.22 -15.20 0.98
N GLN A 170 -3.03 -15.98 0.28
CA GLN A 170 -3.52 -15.67 -1.06
C GLN A 170 -4.96 -15.16 -0.99
N LEU A 171 -5.20 -13.97 -1.53
CA LEU A 171 -6.50 -13.33 -1.60
C LEU A 171 -6.96 -13.19 -3.05
N SER A 172 -8.27 -13.22 -3.29
CA SER A 172 -8.84 -12.82 -4.58
C SER A 172 -8.73 -11.31 -4.80
N ALA A 173 -9.05 -10.85 -6.00
CA ALA A 173 -9.13 -9.42 -6.33
C ALA A 173 -10.18 -8.66 -5.49
N GLU A 174 -11.11 -9.35 -4.84
CA GLU A 174 -12.13 -8.80 -3.93
C GLU A 174 -11.74 -8.96 -2.45
N GLY A 175 -10.54 -9.47 -2.14
CA GLY A 175 -10.04 -9.65 -0.78
C GLY A 175 -10.54 -10.90 -0.07
N LYS A 176 -11.11 -11.87 -0.79
CA LYS A 176 -11.51 -13.16 -0.19
C LYS A 176 -10.32 -14.08 -0.09
N ALA A 177 -10.13 -14.71 1.07
CA ALA A 177 -9.10 -15.72 1.26
C ALA A 177 -9.33 -16.93 0.32
N LEU A 178 -8.34 -17.19 -0.53
CA LEU A 178 -8.30 -18.33 -1.47
C LEU A 178 -7.55 -19.51 -0.86
N GLY A 179 -6.55 -19.24 -0.01
CA GLY A 179 -5.71 -20.22 0.62
C GLY A 179 -4.45 -19.59 1.20
N SER A 180 -3.53 -20.43 1.62
CA SER A 180 -2.22 -20.00 2.11
C SER A 180 -1.18 -21.10 1.90
N PHE A 181 0.09 -20.74 1.83
CA PHE A 181 1.21 -21.68 1.71
C PHE A 181 2.39 -21.23 2.57
N GLY A 182 3.40 -22.09 2.68
CA GLY A 182 4.61 -21.83 3.45
C GLY A 182 4.49 -22.12 4.95
N MET A 183 3.34 -22.59 5.46
CA MET A 183 3.21 -23.08 6.84
C MET A 183 4.24 -24.18 7.08
N ASP A 184 4.83 -24.23 8.28
CA ASP A 184 5.91 -25.12 8.69
C ASP A 184 7.27 -24.88 7.99
N ILE A 185 7.29 -24.15 6.88
CA ILE A 185 8.50 -23.79 6.11
C ILE A 185 9.01 -22.42 6.55
N LEU A 186 8.13 -21.41 6.54
CA LEU A 186 8.45 -20.01 6.87
C LEU A 186 8.47 -19.80 8.38
N LYS A 187 9.49 -19.05 8.87
CA LYS A 187 9.62 -18.71 10.30
C LYS A 187 9.31 -17.25 10.60
N ARG A 188 9.62 -16.36 9.69
CA ARG A 188 9.25 -14.94 9.74
C ARG A 188 9.26 -14.35 8.33
N PRO A 189 8.27 -14.66 7.50
CA PRO A 189 8.18 -14.08 6.17
C PRO A 189 7.95 -12.57 6.27
N THR A 190 8.67 -11.79 5.46
CA THR A 190 8.58 -10.34 5.44
C THR A 190 8.44 -9.83 4.01
N GLY A 191 9.52 -9.62 3.28
CA GLY A 191 9.47 -9.21 1.88
C GLY A 191 8.97 -10.34 0.96
N ILE A 192 8.25 -9.98 -0.08
CA ILE A 192 7.77 -10.91 -1.10
C ILE A 192 7.82 -10.24 -2.47
N ALA A 193 8.32 -10.96 -3.46
CA ALA A 193 8.31 -10.56 -4.86
C ALA A 193 7.90 -11.74 -5.74
N ARG A 194 7.22 -11.47 -6.84
CA ARG A 194 6.79 -12.51 -7.78
C ARG A 194 7.30 -12.23 -9.18
N ASP A 195 7.99 -13.20 -9.75
CA ASP A 195 8.31 -13.28 -11.16
C ASP A 195 7.12 -13.87 -11.92
N ALA A 196 6.36 -13.00 -12.56
CA ALA A 196 5.17 -13.39 -13.31
C ALA A 196 5.50 -14.19 -14.58
N ALA A 197 6.69 -13.99 -15.17
CA ALA A 197 7.11 -14.66 -16.39
C ALA A 197 7.42 -16.14 -16.14
N ASN A 198 8.04 -16.46 -15.02
CA ASN A 198 8.46 -17.81 -14.67
C ASN A 198 7.57 -18.48 -13.62
N GLY A 199 6.56 -17.78 -13.08
CA GLY A 199 5.67 -18.29 -12.04
C GLY A 199 6.39 -18.60 -10.73
N ARG A 200 7.40 -17.79 -10.37
CA ARG A 200 8.23 -17.95 -9.16
C ARG A 200 7.91 -16.88 -8.12
N ILE A 201 7.90 -17.26 -6.86
CA ILE A 201 7.62 -16.38 -5.73
C ILE A 201 8.82 -16.44 -4.78
N TYR A 202 9.46 -15.29 -4.56
CA TYR A 202 10.59 -15.12 -3.66
C TYR A 202 10.09 -14.53 -2.34
N VAL A 203 10.30 -15.25 -1.24
CA VAL A 203 9.86 -14.84 0.10
C VAL A 203 11.07 -14.69 1.01
N VAL A 204 11.32 -13.49 1.50
CA VAL A 204 12.36 -13.25 2.50
C VAL A 204 11.91 -13.82 3.84
N ASP A 205 12.68 -14.75 4.38
CA ASP A 205 12.51 -15.26 5.73
C ASP A 205 13.55 -14.60 6.65
N THR A 206 13.17 -13.51 7.29
CA THR A 206 14.05 -12.70 8.13
C THR A 206 14.71 -13.54 9.23
N ARG A 207 13.97 -14.50 9.81
CA ARG A 207 14.46 -15.32 10.94
C ARG A 207 15.43 -16.41 10.50
N GLU A 208 15.23 -16.96 9.32
CA GLU A 208 16.08 -18.00 8.74
C GLU A 208 17.26 -17.42 7.95
N HIS A 209 17.33 -16.08 7.82
CA HIS A 209 18.39 -15.37 7.12
C HIS A 209 18.56 -15.79 5.65
N ASN A 210 17.46 -16.07 4.96
CA ASN A 210 17.47 -16.53 3.58
C ASN A 210 16.19 -16.11 2.83
N ILE A 211 16.13 -16.50 1.56
CA ILE A 211 14.94 -16.34 0.71
C ILE A 211 14.43 -17.73 0.38
N LYS A 212 13.15 -17.97 0.58
CA LYS A 212 12.47 -19.20 0.15
C LYS A 212 11.86 -18.97 -1.23
N LEU A 213 12.15 -19.85 -2.15
CA LEU A 213 11.63 -19.83 -3.50
C LEU A 213 10.47 -20.82 -3.65
N PHE A 214 9.32 -20.33 -4.13
CA PHE A 214 8.12 -21.12 -4.35
C PHE A 214 7.65 -21.00 -5.80
N ASN A 215 6.88 -21.99 -6.26
CA ASN A 215 6.05 -21.90 -7.45
C ASN A 215 4.75 -21.14 -7.17
N ASP A 216 4.03 -20.74 -8.24
CA ASP A 216 2.71 -20.10 -8.15
C ASP A 216 1.64 -20.97 -7.44
N ASP A 217 1.84 -22.29 -7.36
CA ASP A 217 0.96 -23.20 -6.63
C ASP A 217 1.29 -23.31 -5.13
N GLY A 218 2.32 -22.59 -4.68
CA GLY A 218 2.77 -22.58 -3.29
C GLY A 218 3.72 -23.72 -2.93
N SER A 219 4.12 -24.59 -3.86
CA SER A 219 5.16 -25.60 -3.62
C SER A 219 6.54 -24.97 -3.55
N MET A 220 7.33 -25.34 -2.53
CA MET A 220 8.69 -24.84 -2.36
C MET A 220 9.62 -25.45 -3.42
N ILE A 221 10.45 -24.61 -4.02
CA ILE A 221 11.45 -25.00 -5.02
C ILE A 221 12.83 -25.10 -4.39
N ASP A 222 13.28 -24.00 -3.70
CA ASP A 222 14.66 -23.84 -3.24
C ASP A 222 14.79 -22.87 -2.08
N ILE A 223 16.02 -22.77 -1.56
CA ILE A 223 16.44 -21.80 -0.54
C ILE A 223 17.66 -21.05 -1.07
N ILE A 224 17.54 -19.73 -1.17
CA ILE A 224 18.62 -18.84 -1.60
C ILE A 224 19.26 -18.19 -0.38
N GLY A 225 20.56 -18.34 -0.24
CA GLY A 225 21.34 -17.74 0.83
C GLY A 225 21.27 -18.47 2.17
N GLN A 226 22.05 -17.97 3.10
CA GLN A 226 22.19 -18.46 4.47
C GLN A 226 22.65 -17.32 5.38
N ARG A 227 22.73 -17.57 6.69
CA ARG A 227 23.24 -16.58 7.63
C ARG A 227 24.72 -16.30 7.40
N GLY A 228 25.07 -15.02 7.23
CA GLY A 228 26.45 -14.57 7.08
C GLY A 228 26.54 -13.12 6.61
N ASP A 229 27.74 -12.70 6.20
CA ASP A 229 28.05 -11.37 5.69
C ASP A 229 28.77 -11.38 4.32
N GLY A 230 29.06 -12.56 3.78
CA GLY A 230 29.60 -12.76 2.43
C GLY A 230 28.60 -12.44 1.32
N PRO A 231 29.06 -12.47 0.05
CA PRO A 231 28.15 -12.38 -1.10
C PRO A 231 27.16 -13.56 -1.09
N GLY A 232 25.84 -13.27 -1.30
CA GLY A 232 24.78 -14.28 -1.23
C GLY A 232 24.43 -14.76 0.18
N GLU A 233 25.11 -14.28 1.22
CA GLU A 233 24.75 -14.52 2.62
C GLU A 233 24.00 -13.32 3.19
N PHE A 234 23.14 -13.55 4.19
CA PHE A 234 22.26 -12.51 4.75
C PHE A 234 22.30 -12.45 6.27
N ASN A 235 22.02 -11.27 6.82
CA ASN A 235 21.80 -11.09 8.25
C ASN A 235 20.50 -10.31 8.48
N ALA A 236 19.44 -11.03 8.80
CA ALA A 236 18.08 -10.53 8.96
C ALA A 236 17.62 -9.69 7.72
N PRO A 237 17.57 -10.29 6.51
CA PRO A 237 17.02 -9.62 5.35
C PRO A 237 15.55 -9.29 5.59
N THR A 238 15.03 -8.19 5.03
CA THR A 238 13.67 -7.75 5.34
C THR A 238 12.79 -7.49 4.12
N HIS A 239 13.30 -6.88 3.06
CA HIS A 239 12.52 -6.56 1.86
C HIS A 239 13.21 -7.10 0.62
N ILE A 240 12.41 -7.27 -0.43
CA ILE A 240 12.87 -7.72 -1.74
C ILE A 240 12.07 -7.00 -2.81
N ALA A 241 12.75 -6.54 -3.84
CA ALA A 241 12.15 -6.08 -5.09
C ALA A 241 12.67 -6.94 -6.24
N LEU A 242 11.87 -7.06 -7.28
CA LEU A 242 12.24 -7.74 -8.51
C LEU A 242 12.04 -6.76 -9.66
N GLU A 243 13.12 -6.41 -10.34
CA GLU A 243 13.11 -5.55 -11.52
C GLU A 243 14.22 -5.98 -12.47
N ASN A 244 13.97 -5.89 -13.77
CA ASN A 244 14.94 -6.19 -14.84
C ASN A 244 15.66 -7.56 -14.66
N ASN A 245 14.91 -8.61 -14.25
CA ASN A 245 15.41 -9.95 -13.94
C ASN A 245 16.49 -9.97 -12.84
N ARG A 246 16.40 -9.03 -11.89
CA ARG A 246 17.28 -8.95 -10.74
C ARG A 246 16.47 -8.86 -9.46
N LEU A 247 16.99 -9.49 -8.42
CA LEU A 247 16.46 -9.41 -7.06
C LEU A 247 17.29 -8.40 -6.27
N TYR A 248 16.63 -7.40 -5.72
CA TYR A 248 17.22 -6.41 -4.83
C TYR A 248 16.78 -6.73 -3.41
N VAL A 249 17.70 -7.14 -2.56
CA VAL A 249 17.40 -7.65 -1.21
C VAL A 249 18.03 -6.75 -0.16
N THR A 250 17.23 -6.17 0.72
CA THR A 250 17.77 -5.43 1.86
C THR A 250 18.27 -6.40 2.92
N ASP A 251 19.57 -6.42 3.10
CA ASP A 251 20.31 -7.20 4.10
C ASP A 251 20.53 -6.31 5.33
N THR A 252 19.45 -6.14 6.11
CA THR A 252 19.27 -5.06 7.09
C THR A 252 20.39 -5.00 8.13
N LEU A 253 20.75 -6.12 8.77
CA LEU A 253 21.78 -6.11 9.80
C LEU A 253 23.20 -6.12 9.24
N ASN A 254 23.40 -6.37 7.96
CA ASN A 254 24.66 -6.14 7.25
C ASN A 254 24.75 -4.73 6.66
N ALA A 255 23.66 -3.93 6.76
CA ALA A 255 23.60 -2.54 6.31
C ALA A 255 23.96 -2.38 4.82
N ARG A 256 23.34 -3.20 3.97
CA ARG A 256 23.52 -3.21 2.51
C ARG A 256 22.26 -3.65 1.79
N VAL A 257 22.19 -3.39 0.49
CA VAL A 257 21.29 -4.06 -0.44
C VAL A 257 22.13 -4.97 -1.32
N GLN A 258 21.79 -6.25 -1.41
CA GLN A 258 22.41 -7.17 -2.36
C GLN A 258 21.56 -7.26 -3.62
N VAL A 259 22.21 -7.24 -4.76
CA VAL A 259 21.62 -7.49 -6.07
C VAL A 259 22.00 -8.90 -6.50
N LEU A 260 20.99 -9.73 -6.79
CA LEU A 260 21.16 -11.11 -7.19
C LEU A 260 20.49 -11.35 -8.55
N ASP A 261 20.89 -12.38 -9.25
CA ASP A 261 20.09 -12.91 -10.35
C ASP A 261 18.87 -13.70 -9.84
N LEU A 262 18.07 -14.24 -10.76
CA LEU A 262 16.85 -15.01 -10.41
C LEU A 262 17.15 -16.37 -9.79
N GLU A 263 18.34 -16.88 -9.94
CA GLU A 263 18.85 -18.12 -9.35
C GLU A 263 19.47 -17.88 -7.96
N GLY A 264 19.66 -16.59 -7.58
CA GLY A 264 20.18 -16.18 -6.27
C GLY A 264 21.69 -15.96 -6.24
N GLU A 265 22.36 -15.98 -7.41
CA GLU A 265 23.77 -15.68 -7.50
C GLU A 265 24.04 -14.18 -7.30
N PRO A 266 25.00 -13.79 -6.45
CA PRO A 266 25.25 -12.37 -6.15
C PRO A 266 25.92 -11.66 -7.31
N LEU A 267 25.32 -10.53 -7.75
CA LEU A 267 25.80 -9.70 -8.83
C LEU A 267 26.57 -8.48 -8.32
N SER A 268 25.98 -7.74 -7.37
CA SER A 268 26.56 -6.53 -6.80
C SER A 268 25.99 -6.21 -5.41
N THR A 269 26.55 -5.17 -4.79
CA THR A 269 26.10 -4.67 -3.48
C THR A 269 25.97 -3.15 -3.55
N ILE A 270 24.85 -2.61 -3.04
CA ILE A 270 24.57 -1.18 -2.98
C ILE A 270 24.63 -0.72 -1.53
N GLY A 271 25.25 0.43 -1.31
CA GLY A 271 25.47 1.01 -0.01
C GLY A 271 26.53 0.29 0.81
N LYS A 272 26.91 0.91 1.88
CA LYS A 272 27.86 0.38 2.85
C LYS A 272 27.53 0.90 4.24
N ARG A 273 27.89 0.16 5.27
CA ARG A 273 27.72 0.60 6.66
C ARG A 273 28.44 1.92 6.92
N GLY A 274 27.72 2.89 7.51
CA GLY A 274 28.33 4.14 7.91
C GLY A 274 27.31 5.15 8.42
N LEU A 275 27.84 6.29 8.91
CA LEU A 275 27.06 7.36 9.51
C LEU A 275 26.90 8.57 8.57
N TYR A 276 27.59 8.57 7.43
CA TYR A 276 27.49 9.66 6.45
C TYR A 276 26.28 9.42 5.56
N LEU A 277 25.73 10.50 5.08
CA LEU A 277 24.62 10.49 4.13
C LEU A 277 24.98 9.66 2.89
N GLY A 278 24.08 8.82 2.43
CA GLY A 278 24.33 7.83 1.38
C GLY A 278 24.87 6.48 1.89
N ASN A 279 25.32 6.40 3.16
CA ASN A 279 25.61 5.12 3.80
C ASN A 279 24.32 4.52 4.40
N LEU A 280 24.36 3.22 4.68
CA LEU A 280 23.25 2.49 5.27
C LEU A 280 23.55 2.11 6.73
N THR A 281 22.54 2.14 7.58
CA THR A 281 22.60 1.70 8.97
C THR A 281 21.52 0.66 9.24
N ARG A 282 20.29 0.95 8.84
CA ARG A 282 19.14 0.05 8.97
C ARG A 282 18.26 0.13 7.70
N PRO A 283 18.75 -0.34 6.55
CA PRO A 283 17.93 -0.37 5.34
C PRO A 283 16.71 -1.27 5.53
N LYS A 284 15.59 -0.85 4.97
CA LYS A 284 14.30 -1.53 5.00
C LYS A 284 13.76 -1.73 3.59
N GLY A 285 12.77 -0.96 3.17
CA GLY A 285 12.21 -1.06 1.83
C GLY A 285 13.23 -0.81 0.73
N VAL A 286 13.06 -1.51 -0.38
CA VAL A 286 13.80 -1.28 -1.62
C VAL A 286 12.84 -1.42 -2.80
N THR A 287 12.98 -0.55 -3.79
CA THR A 287 12.32 -0.65 -5.11
C THR A 287 13.20 -0.02 -6.18
N VAL A 288 12.90 -0.35 -7.43
CA VAL A 288 13.64 0.18 -8.60
C VAL A 288 12.61 0.66 -9.61
N ASP A 289 12.82 1.81 -10.22
CA ASP A 289 11.94 2.33 -11.26
C ASP A 289 12.40 1.96 -12.68
N ASP A 290 11.60 2.38 -13.69
CA ASP A 290 11.87 2.09 -15.10
C ASP A 290 13.11 2.82 -15.64
N ASP A 291 13.65 3.82 -14.92
CA ASP A 291 14.86 4.56 -15.22
C ASP A 291 16.12 4.02 -14.49
N ASP A 292 15.98 2.81 -13.88
CA ASP A 292 17.01 2.15 -13.05
C ASP A 292 17.42 2.94 -11.79
N ASN A 293 16.61 3.92 -11.32
CA ASN A 293 16.85 4.51 -10.01
C ASN A 293 16.46 3.54 -8.91
N ILE A 294 17.35 3.35 -7.95
CA ILE A 294 17.18 2.43 -6.84
C ILE A 294 16.84 3.24 -5.58
N TYR A 295 15.69 2.96 -4.99
CA TYR A 295 15.19 3.64 -3.80
C TYR A 295 15.34 2.73 -2.60
N VAL A 296 16.04 3.21 -1.56
CA VAL A 296 16.26 2.45 -0.33
C VAL A 296 15.79 3.26 0.86
N VAL A 297 14.87 2.71 1.63
CA VAL A 297 14.48 3.30 2.91
C VAL A 297 15.57 3.07 3.93
N GLU A 298 16.16 4.14 4.45
CA GLU A 298 17.08 4.12 5.59
C GLU A 298 16.33 4.52 6.85
N SER A 299 15.82 3.53 7.59
CA SER A 299 14.88 3.76 8.70
C SER A 299 15.51 4.25 9.99
N TYR A 300 16.84 4.27 10.10
CA TYR A 300 17.50 4.78 11.30
C TYR A 300 17.65 6.31 11.29
N TYR A 301 17.83 6.88 10.09
CA TYR A 301 17.95 8.33 9.88
C TYR A 301 16.72 8.93 9.20
N ASP A 302 15.66 8.14 9.01
CA ASP A 302 14.39 8.58 8.44
C ASP A 302 14.53 9.21 7.04
N HIS A 303 15.29 8.54 6.16
CA HIS A 303 15.49 8.98 4.78
C HIS A 303 15.05 7.93 3.77
N LEU A 304 14.63 8.40 2.62
CA LEU A 304 14.64 7.63 1.39
C LEU A 304 15.91 8.01 0.64
N LEU A 305 16.82 7.07 0.43
CA LEU A 305 18.05 7.26 -0.31
C LEU A 305 17.85 6.80 -1.75
N VAL A 306 18.29 7.62 -2.69
CA VAL A 306 18.22 7.33 -4.12
C VAL A 306 19.63 7.03 -4.63
N PHE A 307 19.75 5.92 -5.35
CA PHE A 307 20.97 5.49 -6.02
C PHE A 307 20.69 5.32 -7.52
N ASP A 308 21.70 5.41 -8.33
CA ASP A 308 21.60 5.04 -9.75
C ASP A 308 21.69 3.52 -9.96
N GLY A 309 21.54 3.06 -11.21
CA GLY A 309 21.60 1.63 -11.57
C GLY A 309 22.96 0.97 -11.34
N GLN A 310 24.02 1.76 -11.08
CA GLN A 310 25.35 1.29 -10.70
C GLN A 310 25.53 1.21 -9.17
N GLY A 311 24.54 1.72 -8.41
CA GLY A 311 24.57 1.76 -6.95
C GLY A 311 25.30 2.97 -6.37
N GLU A 312 25.57 4.00 -7.19
CA GLU A 312 26.14 5.24 -6.72
C GLU A 312 25.05 6.15 -6.12
N PHE A 313 25.37 6.73 -4.97
CA PHE A 313 24.41 7.58 -4.25
C PHE A 313 24.14 8.89 -5.00
N LEU A 314 22.87 9.21 -5.24
CA LEU A 314 22.42 10.41 -5.92
C LEU A 314 21.98 11.50 -4.95
N LEU A 315 20.94 11.23 -4.14
CA LEU A 315 20.39 12.21 -3.20
C LEU A 315 19.57 11.55 -2.09
N PRO A 316 19.38 12.23 -0.95
CA PRO A 316 18.42 11.86 0.08
C PRO A 316 17.10 12.57 -0.13
N ILE A 317 16.01 11.92 0.27
CA ILE A 317 14.69 12.51 0.38
C ILE A 317 14.22 12.34 1.82
N GLY A 318 13.69 13.38 2.43
CA GLY A 318 13.10 13.33 3.76
C GLY A 318 14.05 13.75 4.88
N GLY A 319 13.87 13.15 6.04
CA GLY A 319 14.52 13.46 7.31
C GLY A 319 13.54 13.24 8.45
N THR A 320 14.00 13.21 9.70
CA THR A 320 13.18 12.89 10.86
C THR A 320 12.12 13.95 11.15
N GLY A 321 10.87 13.53 11.24
CA GLY A 321 9.75 14.39 11.65
C GLY A 321 8.40 13.92 11.15
N ASN A 322 7.38 14.76 11.33
CA ASN A 322 5.99 14.50 10.95
C ASN A 322 5.43 15.47 9.90
N GLN A 323 6.23 16.48 9.52
CA GLN A 323 5.83 17.44 8.50
C GLN A 323 5.82 16.79 7.11
N VAL A 324 5.26 17.49 6.11
CA VAL A 324 5.39 17.08 4.72
C VAL A 324 6.87 17.06 4.33
N GLY A 325 7.27 15.98 3.65
CA GLY A 325 8.67 15.78 3.29
C GLY A 325 9.55 15.21 4.40
N GLN A 326 9.00 14.87 5.56
CA GLN A 326 9.70 14.22 6.66
C GLN A 326 9.12 12.83 6.92
N PHE A 327 9.90 11.95 7.54
CA PHE A 327 9.49 10.59 7.89
C PHE A 327 9.75 10.31 9.38
N TYR A 328 9.04 9.31 9.90
CA TYR A 328 9.33 8.77 11.22
C TYR A 328 9.28 7.24 11.20
N LEU A 329 10.46 6.62 11.27
CA LEU A 329 10.69 5.19 11.12
C LEU A 329 10.01 4.62 9.86
N PRO A 330 10.32 5.13 8.66
CA PRO A 330 9.77 4.60 7.42
C PRO A 330 10.14 3.13 7.23
N SER A 331 9.27 2.38 6.55
CA SER A 331 9.41 0.93 6.37
C SER A 331 9.55 0.54 4.90
N GLY A 332 8.45 0.32 4.20
CA GLY A 332 8.46 -0.11 2.81
C GLY A 332 8.50 1.04 1.81
N VAL A 333 8.93 0.73 0.61
CA VAL A 333 8.87 1.61 -0.56
C VAL A 333 8.46 0.80 -1.78
N TRP A 334 7.67 1.38 -2.65
CA TRP A 334 7.27 0.83 -3.95
C TRP A 334 6.99 1.96 -4.93
N ASN A 335 6.93 1.66 -6.19
CA ASN A 335 6.69 2.63 -7.25
C ASN A 335 5.56 2.21 -8.18
N ASP A 336 5.14 3.11 -9.05
CA ASP A 336 4.24 2.82 -10.16
C ASP A 336 4.86 3.27 -11.51
N SER A 337 4.26 2.82 -12.60
CA SER A 337 4.69 3.15 -13.96
C SER A 337 4.50 4.63 -14.36
N MET A 338 4.02 5.50 -13.45
CA MET A 338 3.90 6.94 -13.67
C MET A 338 5.01 7.73 -12.98
N GLY A 339 6.07 7.06 -12.52
CA GLY A 339 7.20 7.66 -11.82
C GLY A 339 6.84 8.16 -10.42
N ARG A 340 5.79 7.59 -9.79
CA ARG A 340 5.49 7.88 -8.39
C ARG A 340 6.13 6.83 -7.49
N VAL A 341 6.78 7.30 -6.45
CA VAL A 341 7.37 6.51 -5.39
C VAL A 341 6.54 6.69 -4.12
N TYR A 342 6.16 5.60 -3.52
CA TYR A 342 5.32 5.52 -2.34
C TYR A 342 6.17 5.03 -1.17
N VAL A 343 6.16 5.74 -0.05
CA VAL A 343 6.92 5.39 1.15
C VAL A 343 5.98 5.18 2.33
N ALA A 344 6.00 3.99 2.91
CA ALA A 344 5.27 3.70 4.13
C ALA A 344 5.94 4.40 5.31
N ASP A 345 5.41 5.54 5.72
CA ASP A 345 5.85 6.35 6.86
C ASP A 345 5.18 5.83 8.13
N MET A 346 5.78 4.74 8.66
CA MET A 346 5.14 3.81 9.57
C MET A 346 4.61 4.48 10.85
N TYR A 347 5.42 5.30 11.52
CA TYR A 347 5.01 5.90 12.79
C TYR A 347 4.21 7.19 12.64
N ASN A 348 4.18 7.79 11.45
CA ASN A 348 3.27 8.86 11.11
C ASN A 348 1.92 8.35 10.59
N GLY A 349 1.72 7.04 10.47
CA GLY A 349 0.45 6.43 10.05
C GLY A 349 0.01 6.84 8.65
N ARG A 350 0.94 7.01 7.72
CA ARG A 350 0.65 7.46 6.35
C ARG A 350 1.55 6.79 5.31
N VAL A 351 1.15 6.90 4.05
CA VAL A 351 2.03 6.63 2.91
C VAL A 351 2.31 7.96 2.21
N MET A 352 3.57 8.37 2.14
CA MET A 352 3.98 9.57 1.42
C MET A 352 4.18 9.22 -0.06
N ILE A 353 3.74 10.12 -0.94
CA ILE A 353 3.86 9.97 -2.39
C ILE A 353 4.82 11.04 -2.91
N ILE A 354 5.82 10.59 -3.64
CA ILE A 354 6.87 11.41 -4.23
C ILE A 354 6.81 11.19 -5.75
N GLN A 355 6.87 12.26 -6.53
CA GLN A 355 6.87 12.20 -7.97
C GLN A 355 8.28 12.46 -8.51
N PHE A 356 8.80 11.53 -9.31
CA PHE A 356 10.00 11.75 -10.09
C PHE A 356 9.70 12.72 -11.26
N LEU A 357 10.55 13.71 -11.47
CA LEU A 357 10.38 14.77 -12.46
C LEU A 357 11.24 14.58 -13.71
N GLY A 358 12.07 13.53 -13.71
CA GLY A 358 13.08 13.30 -14.72
C GLY A 358 14.44 13.93 -14.34
N GLY A 359 15.51 13.57 -15.06
CA GLY A 359 16.88 14.03 -14.81
C GLY A 359 17.69 14.10 -16.09
#